data_a0d71f34675db4a4df44e047917e04ad
#
_entry.id   a0d71f34675db4a4df44e047917e04ad
#
_cell.length_a   1.000
_cell.length_b   1.000
_cell.length_c   1.000
_cell.angle_alpha   90.00
_cell.angle_beta   90.00
_cell.angle_gamma   90.00
#
_symmetry.space_group_name_H-M   'P 1'
#
loop_
_entity.id
_entity.type
_entity.pdbx_description
1 polymer ?
#
loop_
_entity_poly.entity_id
_entity_poly.type
_entity_poly.pdbx_seq_one_letter_code
_entity_poly.pdbx_strand_id
1 'polypeptide(L)'
;MIFLDAEKQKKAQVPRSGLSALDVYYNRACKIIILTPSIAAFLAAVTFTVFKALGWYPGVSTTALAIFDLADIFCLIMGIAYLKIGFDEDGALKPDTIRRGKWIISVSILLQWNYISYMIPSREFWGFAPFFLIFAVFLFDMRMMLFTTTGIAVSITVSWIVNGENLFVAPGEYFLPDAALRVVCLSLTLTAMVGLTYFGGRFLVGGLEQYANRDTLTNLLNRRSMGDRLDRACGQAAAGKGTFCLLMLDIDDFKKVNDTYGHDCGDEVLRTVANAVTCNVKKNDSVFRWGGEEILILFTADEEKAIAAGERIRRDIERDPVNYRNETEVFVTVTIGIAPYREGASVQALMDDADAKLYWGKRHGKNRVVSVLPDEPENVPAETA
;
A
#
# COMPACT_ATOMS: atom_id res chain seq x y z
N MET A 1 3.41 5.85 -28.85
CA MET A 1 3.12 7.08 -28.11
C MET A 1 2.87 6.72 -26.64
N ILE A 2 3.86 6.06 -25.96
CA ILE A 2 3.80 5.54 -24.60
C ILE A 2 4.99 6.07 -23.76
N PHE A 3 5.59 7.16 -24.18
CA PHE A 3 6.62 7.87 -23.40
C PHE A 3 6.10 9.27 -23.10
N LEU A 4 5.26 9.38 -22.08
CA LEU A 4 4.84 10.66 -21.52
C LEU A 4 5.79 11.01 -20.38
N ASP A 5 6.60 12.05 -20.65
CA ASP A 5 7.21 13.00 -19.72
C ASP A 5 7.71 12.45 -18.37
N ALA A 6 9.00 12.15 -18.32
CA ALA A 6 9.74 11.87 -17.06
C ALA A 6 9.63 13.00 -16.02
N GLU A 7 9.38 14.24 -16.45
CA GLU A 7 9.21 15.38 -15.54
C GLU A 7 7.83 15.42 -14.87
N LYS A 8 6.77 14.95 -15.56
CA LYS A 8 5.45 14.75 -14.93
C LYS A 8 5.43 13.55 -13.99
N GLN A 9 6.25 12.52 -14.26
CA GLN A 9 6.40 11.38 -13.36
C GLN A 9 7.12 11.75 -12.04
N LYS A 10 8.06 12.71 -12.05
CA LYS A 10 8.72 13.21 -10.82
C LYS A 10 7.76 13.98 -9.91
N LYS A 11 6.80 14.75 -10.45
CA LYS A 11 5.78 15.44 -9.64
C LYS A 11 4.70 14.51 -9.06
N ALA A 12 4.50 13.32 -9.65
CA ALA A 12 3.56 12.32 -9.14
C ALA A 12 4.14 11.46 -7.98
N GLN A 13 5.36 11.69 -7.54
CA GLN A 13 6.07 10.86 -6.56
C GLN A 13 6.11 11.42 -5.13
N VAL A 14 5.45 12.53 -4.83
CA VAL A 14 5.31 12.98 -3.43
C VAL A 14 3.99 12.41 -2.89
N PRO A 15 4.02 11.31 -2.09
CA PRO A 15 2.81 10.81 -1.46
C PRO A 15 2.40 11.82 -0.39
N ARG A 16 1.16 12.30 -0.43
CA ARG A 16 0.58 13.00 0.72
C ARG A 16 0.65 12.08 1.94
N SER A 17 1.10 12.60 3.06
CA SER A 17 1.05 11.96 4.37
C SER A 17 -0.36 11.41 4.62
N GLY A 18 -0.52 10.08 4.66
CA GLY A 18 -1.77 9.41 4.96
C GLY A 18 -2.28 8.37 3.96
N LEU A 19 -1.67 8.23 2.77
CA LEU A 19 -2.06 7.19 1.80
C LEU A 19 -1.31 5.88 2.08
N SER A 20 -2.05 4.77 2.19
CA SER A 20 -1.47 3.43 2.28
C SER A 20 -0.79 3.01 0.95
N ALA A 21 0.09 2.00 0.98
CA ALA A 21 0.67 1.43 -0.25
C ALA A 21 -0.42 0.91 -1.19
N LEU A 22 -1.54 0.47 -0.61
CA LEU A 22 -2.73 0.03 -1.34
C LEU A 22 -3.37 1.20 -2.11
N ASP A 23 -3.46 2.39 -1.52
CA ASP A 23 -4.02 3.58 -2.17
C ASP A 23 -3.15 4.04 -3.35
N VAL A 24 -1.83 3.91 -3.22
CA VAL A 24 -0.88 4.19 -4.31
C VAL A 24 -1.05 3.18 -5.46
N TYR A 25 -1.23 1.90 -5.14
CA TYR A 25 -1.54 0.87 -6.13
C TYR A 25 -2.84 1.19 -6.87
N TYR A 26 -3.93 1.50 -6.16
CA TYR A 26 -5.20 1.86 -6.76
C TYR A 26 -5.10 3.11 -7.61
N ASN A 27 -4.35 4.11 -7.19
CA ASN A 27 -4.14 5.33 -7.96
C ASN A 27 -3.49 5.05 -9.34
N ARG A 28 -2.53 4.13 -9.40
CA ARG A 28 -1.86 3.72 -10.64
C ARG A 28 -2.70 2.76 -11.49
N ALA A 29 -3.31 1.78 -10.87
CA ALA A 29 -4.07 0.72 -11.54
C ALA A 29 -5.52 1.12 -11.84
N CYS A 30 -6.06 2.13 -11.16
CA CYS A 30 -7.47 2.51 -11.20
C CYS A 30 -7.99 2.75 -12.63
N LYS A 31 -7.26 3.45 -13.46
CA LYS A 31 -7.67 3.71 -14.85
C LYS A 31 -7.82 2.42 -15.65
N ILE A 32 -6.90 1.48 -15.46
CA ILE A 32 -6.91 0.18 -16.15
C ILE A 32 -8.03 -0.69 -15.58
N ILE A 33 -8.12 -0.78 -14.26
CA ILE A 33 -9.08 -1.66 -13.57
C ILE A 33 -10.54 -1.22 -13.82
N ILE A 34 -10.82 0.07 -13.95
CA ILE A 34 -12.17 0.59 -14.19
C ILE A 34 -12.53 0.55 -15.66
N LEU A 35 -11.63 0.99 -16.54
CA LEU A 35 -11.93 1.08 -17.96
C LEU A 35 -11.96 -0.28 -18.66
N THR A 36 -11.10 -1.22 -18.29
CA THR A 36 -11.00 -2.51 -18.98
C THR A 36 -12.31 -3.30 -18.94
N PRO A 37 -12.96 -3.53 -17.77
CA PRO A 37 -14.26 -4.19 -17.72
C PRO A 37 -15.36 -3.42 -18.46
N SER A 38 -15.38 -2.09 -18.34
CA SER A 38 -16.38 -1.24 -18.98
C SER A 38 -16.27 -1.24 -20.51
N ILE A 39 -15.04 -1.23 -21.04
CA ILE A 39 -14.80 -1.36 -22.49
C ILE A 39 -15.15 -2.76 -22.95
N ALA A 40 -14.77 -3.80 -22.23
CA ALA A 40 -15.11 -5.19 -22.55
C ALA A 40 -16.64 -5.40 -22.57
N ALA A 41 -17.35 -4.81 -21.61
CA ALA A 41 -18.81 -4.78 -21.56
C ALA A 41 -19.43 -4.16 -22.81
N PHE A 42 -18.97 -2.97 -23.17
CA PHE A 42 -19.45 -2.28 -24.37
C PHE A 42 -19.18 -3.07 -25.65
N LEU A 43 -18.00 -3.68 -25.78
CA LEU A 43 -17.66 -4.53 -26.93
C LEU A 43 -18.56 -5.78 -26.99
N ALA A 44 -18.86 -6.40 -25.83
CA ALA A 44 -19.78 -7.54 -25.75
C ALA A 44 -21.19 -7.13 -26.20
N ALA A 45 -21.73 -5.99 -25.72
CA ALA A 45 -23.01 -5.47 -26.12
C ALA A 45 -23.09 -5.28 -27.65
N VAL A 46 -22.11 -4.60 -28.25
CA VAL A 46 -22.04 -4.41 -29.72
C VAL A 46 -22.01 -5.76 -30.43
N THR A 47 -21.18 -6.70 -29.96
CA THR A 47 -21.03 -8.02 -30.58
C THR A 47 -22.34 -8.80 -30.57
N PHE A 48 -23.03 -8.88 -29.43
CA PHE A 48 -24.29 -9.62 -29.31
C PHE A 48 -25.43 -8.97 -30.07
N THR A 49 -25.47 -7.63 -30.11
CA THR A 49 -26.45 -6.90 -30.95
C THR A 49 -26.26 -7.22 -32.43
N VAL A 50 -25.00 -7.23 -32.91
CA VAL A 50 -24.68 -7.62 -34.31
C VAL A 50 -25.05 -9.07 -34.55
N PHE A 51 -24.73 -10.01 -33.67
CA PHE A 51 -25.08 -11.44 -33.84
C PHE A 51 -26.58 -11.65 -33.85
N LYS A 52 -27.33 -10.91 -33.01
CA LYS A 52 -28.81 -10.95 -33.06
C LYS A 52 -29.35 -10.45 -34.40
N ALA A 53 -28.82 -9.35 -34.91
CA ALA A 53 -29.19 -8.78 -36.22
C ALA A 53 -28.87 -9.74 -37.37
N LEU A 54 -27.79 -10.53 -37.27
CA LEU A 54 -27.46 -11.59 -38.23
C LEU A 54 -28.29 -12.86 -38.10
N GLY A 55 -29.22 -12.93 -37.11
CA GLY A 55 -30.08 -14.08 -36.87
C GLY A 55 -29.41 -15.27 -36.16
N TRP A 56 -28.22 -15.09 -35.61
CA TRP A 56 -27.45 -16.18 -34.96
C TRP A 56 -28.03 -16.60 -33.60
N TYR A 57 -28.80 -15.71 -32.95
CA TYR A 57 -29.44 -15.97 -31.66
C TYR A 57 -30.96 -15.73 -31.73
N PRO A 58 -31.74 -16.59 -32.44
CA PRO A 58 -33.18 -16.37 -32.63
C PRO A 58 -33.97 -16.44 -31.33
N GLY A 59 -33.55 -17.28 -30.38
CA GLY A 59 -34.21 -17.47 -29.09
C GLY A 59 -34.02 -16.35 -28.06
N VAL A 60 -33.08 -15.43 -28.29
CA VAL A 60 -32.85 -14.32 -27.37
C VAL A 60 -33.87 -13.22 -27.56
N SER A 61 -34.50 -12.77 -26.47
CA SER A 61 -35.45 -11.65 -26.48
C SER A 61 -34.75 -10.34 -26.82
N THR A 62 -35.28 -9.63 -27.82
CA THR A 62 -34.75 -8.30 -28.21
C THR A 62 -34.89 -7.29 -27.07
N THR A 63 -35.96 -7.39 -26.27
CA THR A 63 -36.15 -6.53 -25.10
C THR A 63 -35.13 -6.81 -24.02
N ALA A 64 -34.83 -8.08 -23.74
CA ALA A 64 -33.77 -8.44 -22.76
C ALA A 64 -32.39 -7.96 -23.23
N LEU A 65 -32.06 -8.17 -24.51
CA LEU A 65 -30.80 -7.66 -25.09
C LEU A 65 -30.70 -6.15 -24.92
N ALA A 66 -31.74 -5.38 -25.26
CA ALA A 66 -31.71 -3.93 -25.10
C ALA A 66 -31.53 -3.46 -23.63
N ILE A 67 -32.10 -4.20 -22.66
CA ILE A 67 -31.91 -3.91 -21.22
C ILE A 67 -30.45 -4.10 -20.83
N PHE A 68 -29.82 -5.20 -21.24
CA PHE A 68 -28.41 -5.45 -20.94
C PHE A 68 -27.49 -4.45 -21.62
N ASP A 69 -27.74 -4.12 -22.91
CA ASP A 69 -26.96 -3.13 -23.64
C ASP A 69 -27.03 -1.75 -22.99
N LEU A 70 -28.22 -1.33 -22.55
CA LEU A 70 -28.38 -0.08 -21.78
C LEU A 70 -27.66 -0.11 -20.45
N ALA A 71 -27.66 -1.23 -19.73
CA ALA A 71 -26.92 -1.40 -18.47
C ALA A 71 -25.40 -1.30 -18.70
N ASP A 72 -24.90 -1.88 -19.78
CA ASP A 72 -23.48 -1.83 -20.14
C ASP A 72 -23.03 -0.43 -20.54
N ILE A 73 -23.85 0.27 -21.32
CA ILE A 73 -23.61 1.69 -21.66
C ILE A 73 -23.62 2.55 -20.40
N PHE A 74 -24.54 2.31 -19.47
CA PHE A 74 -24.57 3.00 -18.18
C PHE A 74 -23.31 2.73 -17.36
N CYS A 75 -22.84 1.47 -17.28
CA CYS A 75 -21.58 1.13 -16.60
C CYS A 75 -20.37 1.83 -17.23
N LEU A 76 -20.32 1.93 -18.56
CA LEU A 76 -19.26 2.66 -19.26
C LEU A 76 -19.28 4.16 -18.92
N ILE A 77 -20.47 4.78 -18.96
CA ILE A 77 -20.65 6.20 -18.61
C ILE A 77 -20.22 6.43 -17.14
N MET A 78 -20.66 5.57 -16.23
CA MET A 78 -20.29 5.66 -14.81
C MET A 78 -18.79 5.49 -14.60
N GLY A 79 -18.14 4.56 -15.32
CA GLY A 79 -16.70 4.37 -15.27
C GLY A 79 -15.94 5.63 -15.74
N ILE A 80 -16.35 6.24 -16.84
CA ILE A 80 -15.75 7.48 -17.37
C ILE A 80 -16.00 8.66 -16.41
N ALA A 81 -17.23 8.82 -15.92
CA ALA A 81 -17.57 9.88 -14.96
C ALA A 81 -16.76 9.72 -13.66
N TYR A 82 -16.62 8.50 -13.17
CA TYR A 82 -15.81 8.18 -12.00
C TYR A 82 -14.36 8.60 -12.18
N LEU A 83 -13.76 8.34 -13.35
CA LEU A 83 -12.39 8.75 -13.66
C LEU A 83 -12.22 10.26 -13.74
N LYS A 84 -13.28 11.02 -14.13
CA LYS A 84 -13.22 12.48 -14.17
C LYS A 84 -13.39 13.13 -12.80
N ILE A 85 -14.31 12.60 -11.98
CA ILE A 85 -14.70 13.21 -10.69
C ILE A 85 -13.85 12.68 -9.54
N GLY A 86 -13.29 11.48 -9.68
CA GLY A 86 -12.61 10.74 -8.63
C GLY A 86 -11.22 11.26 -8.28
N PHE A 87 -10.58 12.01 -9.20
CA PHE A 87 -9.25 12.57 -9.00
C PHE A 87 -9.33 13.99 -8.46
N ASP A 88 -8.40 14.36 -7.58
CA ASP A 88 -8.21 15.74 -7.16
C ASP A 88 -7.34 16.51 -8.19
N GLU A 89 -7.12 17.80 -7.93
CA GLU A 89 -6.33 18.68 -8.82
C GLU A 89 -4.89 18.20 -9.00
N ASP A 90 -4.36 17.44 -8.03
CA ASP A 90 -3.02 16.83 -8.07
C ASP A 90 -3.01 15.44 -8.72
N GLY A 91 -4.14 14.95 -9.22
CA GLY A 91 -4.28 13.66 -9.88
C GLY A 91 -4.26 12.45 -8.93
N ALA A 92 -4.49 12.67 -7.64
CA ALA A 92 -4.64 11.61 -6.64
C ALA A 92 -6.12 11.22 -6.44
N LEU A 93 -6.38 9.93 -6.19
CA LEU A 93 -7.73 9.45 -5.88
C LEU A 93 -8.12 9.83 -4.45
N LYS A 94 -9.33 10.39 -4.31
CA LYS A 94 -9.91 10.65 -2.99
C LYS A 94 -10.26 9.32 -2.31
N PRO A 95 -10.00 9.12 -1.00
CA PRO A 95 -10.23 7.84 -0.30
C PRO A 95 -11.67 7.32 -0.40
N ASP A 96 -12.67 8.19 -0.26
CA ASP A 96 -14.08 7.82 -0.43
C ASP A 96 -14.42 7.38 -1.85
N THR A 97 -13.70 7.89 -2.83
CA THR A 97 -13.84 7.55 -4.22
C THR A 97 -13.36 6.13 -4.49
N ILE A 98 -12.25 5.69 -3.86
CA ILE A 98 -11.74 4.31 -3.97
C ILE A 98 -12.80 3.32 -3.55
N ARG A 99 -13.44 3.53 -2.40
CA ARG A 99 -14.48 2.64 -1.88
C ARG A 99 -15.70 2.55 -2.81
N ARG A 100 -16.16 3.67 -3.35
CA ARG A 100 -17.29 3.69 -4.30
C ARG A 100 -16.92 3.03 -5.62
N GLY A 101 -15.70 3.21 -6.11
CA GLY A 101 -15.20 2.57 -7.32
C GLY A 101 -15.17 1.05 -7.23
N LYS A 102 -14.77 0.49 -6.10
CA LYS A 102 -14.83 -0.95 -5.86
C LYS A 102 -16.26 -1.51 -6.02
N TRP A 103 -17.28 -0.80 -5.51
CA TRP A 103 -18.68 -1.17 -5.68
C TRP A 103 -19.12 -1.14 -7.15
N ILE A 104 -18.76 -0.09 -7.87
CA ILE A 104 -19.08 0.04 -9.30
C ILE A 104 -18.51 -1.14 -10.08
N ILE A 105 -17.24 -1.49 -9.84
CA ILE A 105 -16.59 -2.62 -10.51
C ILE A 105 -17.29 -3.94 -10.15
N SER A 106 -17.57 -4.19 -8.87
CA SER A 106 -18.23 -5.42 -8.42
C SER A 106 -19.61 -5.61 -9.03
N VAL A 107 -20.40 -4.54 -9.11
CA VAL A 107 -21.71 -4.54 -9.77
C VAL A 107 -21.56 -4.77 -11.28
N SER A 108 -20.61 -4.11 -11.93
CA SER A 108 -20.34 -4.32 -13.37
C SER A 108 -19.93 -5.76 -13.68
N ILE A 109 -19.11 -6.39 -12.84
CA ILE A 109 -18.73 -7.81 -12.98
C ILE A 109 -19.98 -8.72 -12.93
N LEU A 110 -20.88 -8.46 -11.97
CA LEU A 110 -22.13 -9.24 -11.87
C LEU A 110 -23.07 -9.01 -13.04
N LEU A 111 -23.20 -7.78 -13.52
CA LEU A 111 -23.99 -7.48 -14.71
C LEU A 111 -23.44 -8.22 -15.93
N GLN A 112 -22.13 -8.17 -16.15
CA GLN A 112 -21.47 -8.86 -17.24
C GLN A 112 -21.64 -10.38 -17.15
N TRP A 113 -21.47 -10.94 -15.97
CA TRP A 113 -21.72 -12.37 -15.74
C TRP A 113 -23.15 -12.77 -16.14
N ASN A 114 -24.16 -12.01 -15.67
CA ASN A 114 -25.55 -12.30 -15.97
C ASN A 114 -25.87 -12.11 -17.46
N TYR A 115 -25.33 -11.06 -18.09
CA TYR A 115 -25.50 -10.80 -19.51
C TYR A 115 -24.98 -11.97 -20.36
N ILE A 116 -23.72 -12.36 -20.17
CA ILE A 116 -23.12 -13.43 -20.95
C ILE A 116 -23.78 -14.77 -20.64
N SER A 117 -24.14 -15.02 -19.38
CA SER A 117 -24.89 -16.24 -18.95
C SER A 117 -26.25 -16.35 -19.64
N TYR A 118 -26.95 -15.23 -19.83
CA TYR A 118 -28.21 -15.18 -20.56
C TYR A 118 -28.02 -15.38 -22.06
N MET A 119 -27.00 -14.78 -22.65
CA MET A 119 -26.73 -14.83 -24.10
C MET A 119 -26.21 -16.19 -24.54
N ILE A 120 -25.46 -16.89 -23.71
CA ILE A 120 -24.82 -18.17 -24.02
C ILE A 120 -25.22 -19.21 -22.95
N PRO A 121 -26.48 -19.70 -22.97
CA PRO A 121 -26.93 -20.73 -22.01
C PRO A 121 -26.36 -22.11 -22.39
N SER A 122 -25.03 -22.28 -22.31
CA SER A 122 -24.38 -23.54 -22.59
C SER A 122 -24.11 -24.34 -21.32
N ARG A 123 -24.07 -25.68 -21.43
CA ARG A 123 -23.78 -26.57 -20.29
C ARG A 123 -22.47 -26.28 -19.58
N GLU A 124 -21.53 -25.70 -20.27
CA GLU A 124 -20.17 -25.47 -19.79
C GLU A 124 -19.93 -24.04 -19.30
N PHE A 125 -20.90 -23.14 -19.48
CA PHE A 125 -20.73 -21.71 -19.20
C PHE A 125 -20.37 -21.41 -17.73
N TRP A 126 -20.89 -22.21 -16.78
CA TRP A 126 -20.57 -22.08 -15.37
C TRP A 126 -19.06 -22.22 -15.07
N GLY A 127 -18.33 -22.95 -15.93
CA GLY A 127 -16.86 -23.08 -15.83
C GLY A 127 -16.09 -21.77 -16.06
N PHE A 128 -16.75 -20.74 -16.61
CA PHE A 128 -16.15 -19.41 -16.79
C PHE A 128 -16.27 -18.52 -15.54
N ALA A 129 -17.05 -18.91 -14.52
CA ALA A 129 -17.19 -18.15 -13.28
C ALA A 129 -15.84 -17.74 -12.65
N PRO A 130 -14.79 -18.58 -12.62
CA PRO A 130 -13.49 -18.21 -12.12
C PRO A 130 -12.87 -17.00 -12.81
N PHE A 131 -13.07 -16.82 -14.13
CA PHE A 131 -12.55 -15.67 -14.86
C PHE A 131 -13.14 -14.34 -14.36
N PHE A 132 -14.42 -14.32 -14.04
CA PHE A 132 -15.07 -13.13 -13.49
C PHE A 132 -14.61 -12.85 -12.06
N LEU A 133 -14.36 -13.92 -11.27
CA LEU A 133 -13.84 -13.78 -9.91
C LEU A 133 -12.39 -13.25 -9.87
N ILE A 134 -11.57 -13.53 -10.88
CA ILE A 134 -10.21 -12.98 -10.99
C ILE A 134 -10.23 -11.44 -10.94
N PHE A 135 -11.20 -10.79 -11.58
CA PHE A 135 -11.30 -9.32 -11.51
C PHE A 135 -11.67 -8.83 -10.11
N ALA A 136 -12.48 -9.57 -9.36
CA ALA A 136 -12.80 -9.24 -7.96
C ALA A 136 -11.57 -9.36 -7.04
N VAL A 137 -10.61 -10.24 -7.39
CA VAL A 137 -9.32 -10.41 -6.69
C VAL A 137 -8.53 -9.11 -6.66
N PHE A 138 -8.44 -8.41 -7.79
CA PHE A 138 -7.67 -7.16 -7.92
C PHE A 138 -8.24 -6.01 -7.10
N LEU A 139 -9.44 -6.15 -6.56
CA LEU A 139 -10.02 -5.15 -5.66
C LEU A 139 -9.41 -5.20 -4.25
N PHE A 140 -8.72 -6.29 -3.88
CA PHE A 140 -8.12 -6.53 -2.55
C PHE A 140 -9.06 -6.21 -1.38
N ASP A 141 -10.37 -6.45 -1.57
CA ASP A 141 -11.41 -6.15 -0.60
C ASP A 141 -12.31 -7.37 -0.39
N MET A 142 -12.21 -7.97 0.80
CA MET A 142 -12.95 -9.19 1.13
C MET A 142 -14.47 -9.02 1.00
N ARG A 143 -15.00 -7.83 1.33
CA ARG A 143 -16.45 -7.58 1.26
C ARG A 143 -16.95 -7.60 -0.18
N MET A 144 -16.19 -6.94 -1.07
CA MET A 144 -16.50 -6.91 -2.50
C MET A 144 -16.36 -8.28 -3.13
N MET A 145 -15.34 -9.02 -2.74
CA MET A 145 -15.12 -10.39 -3.21
C MET A 145 -16.25 -11.31 -2.77
N LEU A 146 -16.66 -11.28 -1.50
CA LEU A 146 -17.79 -12.06 -1.00
C LEU A 146 -19.10 -11.68 -1.71
N PHE A 147 -19.36 -10.39 -1.92
CA PHE A 147 -20.52 -9.90 -2.65
C PHE A 147 -20.55 -10.44 -4.08
N THR A 148 -19.45 -10.33 -4.82
CA THR A 148 -19.36 -10.80 -6.21
C THR A 148 -19.47 -12.31 -6.29
N THR A 149 -18.79 -13.06 -5.42
CA THR A 149 -18.86 -14.53 -5.37
C THR A 149 -20.26 -15.03 -5.06
N THR A 150 -20.91 -14.44 -4.05
CA THR A 150 -22.30 -14.79 -3.68
C THR A 150 -23.25 -14.47 -4.81
N GLY A 151 -23.11 -13.31 -5.45
CA GLY A 151 -23.92 -12.91 -6.59
C GLY A 151 -23.80 -13.87 -7.79
N ILE A 152 -22.59 -14.29 -8.12
CA ILE A 152 -22.34 -15.29 -9.18
C ILE A 152 -22.95 -16.64 -8.80
N ALA A 153 -22.78 -17.11 -7.56
CA ALA A 153 -23.33 -18.38 -7.09
C ALA A 153 -24.87 -18.37 -7.15
N VAL A 154 -25.52 -17.29 -6.71
CA VAL A 154 -26.97 -17.10 -6.81
C VAL A 154 -27.40 -17.10 -8.27
N SER A 155 -26.71 -16.37 -9.15
CA SER A 155 -27.02 -16.33 -10.58
C SER A 155 -26.92 -17.71 -11.24
N ILE A 156 -25.90 -18.49 -10.93
CA ILE A 156 -25.75 -19.87 -11.43
C ILE A 156 -26.93 -20.73 -10.93
N THR A 157 -27.26 -20.63 -9.65
CA THR A 157 -28.39 -21.41 -9.08
C THR A 157 -29.71 -21.05 -9.76
N VAL A 158 -29.99 -19.76 -9.96
CA VAL A 158 -31.18 -19.30 -10.67
C VAL A 158 -31.19 -19.80 -12.12
N SER A 159 -30.06 -19.70 -12.83
CA SER A 159 -29.91 -20.19 -14.18
C SER A 159 -30.18 -21.70 -14.26
N TRP A 160 -29.75 -22.49 -13.29
CA TRP A 160 -30.02 -23.92 -13.23
C TRP A 160 -31.49 -24.23 -12.98
N ILE A 161 -32.16 -23.44 -12.13
CA ILE A 161 -33.60 -23.64 -11.87
C ILE A 161 -34.44 -23.30 -13.13
N VAL A 162 -34.09 -22.20 -13.81
CA VAL A 162 -34.88 -21.68 -14.94
C VAL A 162 -34.58 -22.45 -16.23
N ASN A 163 -33.31 -22.79 -16.48
CA ASN A 163 -32.84 -23.40 -17.73
C ASN A 163 -32.32 -24.83 -17.53
N GLY A 164 -32.74 -25.53 -16.47
CA GLY A 164 -32.20 -26.83 -16.10
C GLY A 164 -32.25 -27.87 -17.21
N GLU A 165 -33.31 -27.86 -18.01
CA GLU A 165 -33.47 -28.77 -19.16
C GLU A 165 -32.35 -28.60 -20.23
N ASN A 166 -31.81 -27.38 -20.37
CA ASN A 166 -30.75 -27.07 -21.33
C ASN A 166 -29.33 -27.20 -20.74
N LEU A 167 -29.20 -27.13 -19.41
CA LEU A 167 -27.94 -27.12 -18.70
C LEU A 167 -27.52 -28.50 -18.18
N PHE A 168 -28.47 -29.36 -17.90
CA PHE A 168 -28.21 -30.71 -17.41
C PHE A 168 -28.44 -31.78 -18.51
N VAL A 169 -27.83 -32.93 -18.32
CA VAL A 169 -28.15 -34.12 -19.12
C VAL A 169 -29.63 -34.43 -18.97
N ALA A 170 -30.29 -34.87 -20.06
CA ALA A 170 -31.71 -35.24 -20.02
C ALA A 170 -32.02 -36.17 -18.83
N PRO A 171 -33.21 -36.04 -18.21
CA PRO A 171 -33.56 -36.87 -17.07
C PRO A 171 -33.36 -38.36 -17.37
N GLY A 172 -32.48 -39.00 -16.62
CA GLY A 172 -32.07 -40.37 -16.77
C GLY A 172 -31.25 -40.84 -15.56
N GLU A 173 -30.74 -42.05 -15.66
CA GLU A 173 -29.97 -42.69 -14.56
C GLU A 173 -28.78 -41.89 -14.05
N TYR A 174 -28.20 -41.04 -14.91
CA TYR A 174 -27.01 -40.23 -14.58
C TYR A 174 -27.30 -38.75 -14.23
N PHE A 175 -28.54 -38.32 -14.22
CA PHE A 175 -28.91 -36.93 -13.98
C PHE A 175 -28.47 -36.42 -12.58
N LEU A 176 -28.83 -37.15 -11.53
CA LEU A 176 -28.47 -36.77 -10.15
C LEU A 176 -26.96 -36.82 -9.88
N PRO A 177 -26.21 -37.86 -10.31
CA PRO A 177 -24.76 -37.88 -10.21
C PRO A 177 -24.08 -36.74 -10.95
N ASP A 178 -24.52 -36.40 -12.18
CA ASP A 178 -23.96 -35.29 -12.96
C ASP A 178 -24.21 -33.94 -12.29
N ALA A 179 -25.43 -33.69 -11.84
CA ALA A 179 -25.78 -32.48 -11.12
C ALA A 179 -24.99 -32.33 -9.80
N ALA A 180 -24.89 -33.41 -9.02
CA ALA A 180 -24.14 -33.42 -7.77
C ALA A 180 -22.65 -33.15 -8.01
N LEU A 181 -22.04 -33.79 -9.02
CA LEU A 181 -20.63 -33.58 -9.38
C LEU A 181 -20.37 -32.12 -9.77
N ARG A 182 -21.25 -31.51 -10.56
CA ARG A 182 -21.13 -30.09 -10.96
C ARG A 182 -21.22 -29.16 -9.78
N VAL A 183 -22.18 -29.38 -8.85
CA VAL A 183 -22.27 -28.57 -7.61
C VAL A 183 -21.01 -28.71 -6.77
N VAL A 184 -20.51 -29.94 -6.60
CA VAL A 184 -19.25 -30.16 -5.83
C VAL A 184 -18.08 -29.49 -6.50
N CYS A 185 -17.87 -29.66 -7.81
CA CYS A 185 -16.76 -29.04 -8.55
C CYS A 185 -16.83 -27.52 -8.49
N LEU A 186 -18.02 -26.94 -8.67
CA LEU A 186 -18.22 -25.49 -8.59
C LEU A 186 -17.90 -24.98 -7.18
N SER A 187 -18.44 -25.65 -6.14
CA SER A 187 -18.19 -25.24 -4.74
C SER A 187 -16.72 -25.30 -4.38
N LEU A 188 -16.02 -26.37 -4.80
CA LEU A 188 -14.57 -26.49 -4.59
C LEU A 188 -13.79 -25.41 -5.33
N THR A 189 -14.16 -25.13 -6.60
CA THR A 189 -13.52 -24.09 -7.40
C THR A 189 -13.71 -22.72 -6.78
N LEU A 190 -14.94 -22.37 -6.40
CA LEU A 190 -15.24 -21.09 -5.74
C LEU A 190 -14.49 -20.95 -4.40
N THR A 191 -14.46 -22.02 -3.59
CA THR A 191 -13.75 -22.03 -2.31
C THR A 191 -12.24 -21.84 -2.51
N ALA A 192 -11.66 -22.58 -3.47
CA ALA A 192 -10.24 -22.47 -3.80
C ALA A 192 -9.89 -21.07 -4.32
N MET A 193 -10.74 -20.50 -5.18
CA MET A 193 -10.55 -19.13 -5.71
C MET A 193 -10.64 -18.08 -4.60
N VAL A 194 -11.61 -18.17 -3.70
CA VAL A 194 -11.73 -17.26 -2.54
C VAL A 194 -10.51 -17.37 -1.66
N GLY A 195 -10.06 -18.60 -1.35
CA GLY A 195 -8.87 -18.84 -0.54
C GLY A 195 -7.60 -18.28 -1.19
N LEU A 196 -7.34 -18.61 -2.45
CA LEU A 196 -6.18 -18.16 -3.20
C LEU A 196 -6.13 -16.62 -3.29
N THR A 197 -7.29 -16.01 -3.52
CA THR A 197 -7.45 -14.57 -3.60
C THR A 197 -7.14 -13.89 -2.29
N TYR A 198 -7.71 -14.40 -1.22
CA TYR A 198 -7.52 -13.84 0.12
C TYR A 198 -6.05 -13.92 0.56
N PHE A 199 -5.48 -15.12 0.47
CA PHE A 199 -4.08 -15.33 0.88
C PHE A 199 -3.08 -14.66 -0.07
N GLY A 200 -3.31 -14.78 -1.39
CA GLY A 200 -2.47 -14.14 -2.41
C GLY A 200 -2.52 -12.62 -2.32
N GLY A 201 -3.71 -12.04 -2.14
CA GLY A 201 -3.88 -10.61 -1.94
C GLY A 201 -3.18 -10.11 -0.68
N ARG A 202 -3.34 -10.80 0.45
CA ARG A 202 -2.64 -10.43 1.70
C ARG A 202 -1.12 -10.56 1.59
N PHE A 203 -0.64 -11.59 0.91
CA PHE A 203 0.80 -11.78 0.69
C PHE A 203 1.38 -10.67 -0.19
N LEU A 204 0.72 -10.35 -1.31
CA LEU A 204 1.12 -9.28 -2.21
C LEU A 204 1.09 -7.90 -1.54
N VAL A 205 0.00 -7.59 -0.84
CA VAL A 205 -0.15 -6.31 -0.13
C VAL A 205 0.88 -6.20 0.97
N GLY A 206 1.06 -7.24 1.79
CA GLY A 206 2.06 -7.25 2.85
C GLY A 206 3.48 -7.10 2.32
N GLY A 207 3.79 -7.75 1.19
CA GLY A 207 5.07 -7.58 0.49
C GLY A 207 5.27 -6.15 -0.02
N LEU A 208 4.27 -5.58 -0.71
CA LEU A 208 4.31 -4.21 -1.22
C LEU A 208 4.42 -3.17 -0.09
N GLU A 209 3.69 -3.36 1.00
CA GLU A 209 3.80 -2.50 2.19
C GLU A 209 5.18 -2.58 2.83
N GLN A 210 5.77 -3.77 2.89
CA GLN A 210 7.11 -3.95 3.43
C GLN A 210 8.15 -3.22 2.58
N TYR A 211 8.07 -3.31 1.24
CA TYR A 211 8.93 -2.55 0.33
C TYR A 211 8.65 -1.04 0.36
N ALA A 212 7.39 -0.65 0.46
CA ALA A 212 7.00 0.77 0.50
C ALA A 212 7.36 1.46 1.82
N ASN A 213 7.57 0.72 2.91
CA ASN A 213 7.83 1.24 4.25
C ASN A 213 9.32 1.23 4.65
N ARG A 214 10.20 0.71 3.79
CA ARG A 214 11.64 0.66 4.08
C ARG A 214 12.44 1.53 3.12
N ASP A 215 13.55 2.05 3.63
CA ASP A 215 14.58 2.71 2.83
C ASP A 215 15.43 1.67 2.11
N THR A 216 15.65 1.84 0.81
CA THR A 216 16.32 0.86 -0.04
C THR A 216 17.82 0.75 0.23
N LEU A 217 18.46 1.80 0.78
CA LEU A 217 19.88 1.81 1.08
C LEU A 217 20.19 1.18 2.43
N THR A 218 19.46 1.61 3.47
CA THR A 218 19.75 1.26 4.87
C THR A 218 18.85 0.15 5.43
N ASN A 219 17.78 -0.22 4.72
CA ASN A 219 16.74 -1.13 5.19
C ASN A 219 16.02 -0.69 6.48
N LEU A 220 16.27 0.51 6.96
CA LEU A 220 15.50 1.13 8.04
C LEU A 220 14.07 1.42 7.57
N LEU A 221 13.16 1.68 8.51
CA LEU A 221 11.87 2.23 8.15
C LEU A 221 12.06 3.60 7.51
N ASN A 222 11.28 3.92 6.49
CA ASN A 222 11.36 5.22 5.85
C ASN A 222 10.47 6.25 6.56
N ARG A 223 10.67 7.53 6.25
CA ARG A 223 9.90 8.67 6.80
C ARG A 223 8.38 8.48 6.66
N ARG A 224 7.93 7.81 5.58
CA ARG A 224 6.49 7.59 5.32
C ARG A 224 5.84 6.71 6.38
N SER A 225 6.54 5.70 6.87
CA SER A 225 6.02 4.74 7.85
C SER A 225 6.03 5.26 9.29
N MET A 226 6.55 6.46 9.52
CA MET A 226 6.75 7.03 10.84
C MET A 226 5.45 7.53 11.48
N GLY A 227 4.61 8.29 10.74
CA GLY A 227 3.42 8.97 11.28
C GLY A 227 2.52 8.02 12.06
N ASP A 228 2.08 6.94 11.43
CA ASP A 228 1.20 5.93 12.05
C ASP A 228 1.80 5.27 13.30
N ARG A 229 3.13 5.17 13.38
CA ARG A 229 3.81 4.55 14.54
C ARG A 229 3.93 5.52 15.70
N LEU A 230 4.25 6.79 15.42
CA LEU A 230 4.31 7.85 16.42
C LEU A 230 2.92 8.14 17.00
N ASP A 231 1.89 8.25 16.15
CA ASP A 231 0.51 8.45 16.60
C ASP A 231 0.04 7.32 17.53
N ARG A 232 0.38 6.08 17.17
CA ARG A 232 0.08 4.92 18.04
C ARG A 232 0.84 4.96 19.34
N ALA A 233 2.12 5.36 19.34
CA ALA A 233 2.93 5.47 20.55
C ALA A 233 2.38 6.57 21.48
N CYS A 234 2.03 7.74 20.93
CA CYS A 234 1.36 8.81 21.67
C CYS A 234 0.03 8.33 22.30
N GLY A 235 -0.80 7.64 21.50
CA GLY A 235 -2.08 7.10 22.00
C GLY A 235 -1.92 6.06 23.11
N GLN A 236 -0.90 5.20 23.04
CA GLN A 236 -0.59 4.22 24.07
C GLN A 236 -0.07 4.88 25.35
N ALA A 237 0.83 5.85 25.21
CA ALA A 237 1.37 6.60 26.35
C ALA A 237 0.30 7.44 27.05
N ALA A 238 -0.57 8.12 26.30
CA ALA A 238 -1.71 8.85 26.84
C ALA A 238 -2.71 7.94 27.58
N ALA A 239 -2.83 6.67 27.17
CA ALA A 239 -3.64 5.65 27.85
C ALA A 239 -2.93 5.01 29.06
N GLY A 240 -1.77 5.50 29.48
CA GLY A 240 -0.99 4.96 30.61
C GLY A 240 -0.33 3.60 30.32
N LYS A 241 -0.21 3.20 29.06
CA LYS A 241 0.33 1.89 28.63
C LYS A 241 1.84 1.95 28.32
N GLY A 242 2.58 2.76 29.06
CA GLY A 242 4.03 2.90 28.91
C GLY A 242 4.44 4.33 28.54
N THR A 243 5.73 4.51 28.31
CA THR A 243 6.32 5.77 27.86
C THR A 243 7.30 5.53 26.74
N PHE A 244 7.71 6.57 26.01
CA PHE A 244 8.70 6.49 24.98
C PHE A 244 9.50 7.79 24.88
N CYS A 245 10.64 7.72 24.20
CA CYS A 245 11.44 8.87 23.82
C CYS A 245 11.64 8.87 22.30
N LEU A 246 11.74 10.05 21.73
CA LEU A 246 12.15 10.26 20.36
C LEU A 246 13.62 10.67 20.33
N LEU A 247 14.45 9.92 19.60
CA LEU A 247 15.87 10.27 19.42
C LEU A 247 16.06 10.66 17.97
N MET A 248 16.61 11.86 17.74
CA MET A 248 17.03 12.33 16.42
C MET A 248 18.54 12.28 16.34
N LEU A 249 19.06 11.49 15.42
CA LEU A 249 20.47 11.23 15.19
C LEU A 249 20.87 11.75 13.82
N ASP A 250 22.04 12.39 13.75
CA ASP A 250 22.63 12.85 12.51
C ASP A 250 24.13 12.54 12.49
N ILE A 251 24.64 12.11 11.33
CA ILE A 251 26.06 11.78 11.14
C ILE A 251 26.87 13.07 11.03
N ASP A 252 27.87 13.20 11.88
CA ASP A 252 28.70 14.41 11.93
C ASP A 252 29.59 14.51 10.69
N ASP A 253 29.61 15.70 10.08
CA ASP A 253 30.44 16.01 8.91
C ASP A 253 30.26 15.05 7.70
N PHE A 254 29.05 14.45 7.53
CA PHE A 254 28.78 13.48 6.47
C PHE A 254 29.09 14.04 5.07
N LYS A 255 28.85 15.33 4.84
CA LYS A 255 29.20 15.98 3.58
C LYS A 255 30.71 15.88 3.30
N LYS A 256 31.58 16.05 4.33
CA LYS A 256 33.02 15.90 4.15
C LYS A 256 33.43 14.49 3.75
N VAL A 257 32.72 13.47 4.28
CA VAL A 257 32.94 12.07 3.87
C VAL A 257 32.63 11.92 2.38
N ASN A 258 31.48 12.41 1.92
CA ASN A 258 31.11 12.37 0.50
C ASN A 258 32.09 13.13 -0.39
N ASP A 259 32.49 14.32 0.03
CA ASP A 259 33.40 15.17 -0.74
C ASP A 259 34.84 14.57 -0.82
N THR A 260 35.26 13.81 0.20
CA THR A 260 36.62 13.22 0.28
C THR A 260 36.69 11.83 -0.36
N TYR A 261 35.69 10.95 -0.11
CA TYR A 261 35.75 9.55 -0.48
C TYR A 261 34.69 9.15 -1.54
N GLY A 262 33.84 10.10 -1.95
CA GLY A 262 32.76 9.87 -2.90
C GLY A 262 31.48 9.31 -2.27
N HIS A 263 30.39 9.40 -3.04
CA HIS A 263 29.05 8.99 -2.59
C HIS A 263 28.94 7.50 -2.26
N ASP A 264 29.68 6.63 -2.95
CA ASP A 264 29.68 5.19 -2.66
C ASP A 264 30.18 4.89 -1.24
N CYS A 265 31.19 5.65 -0.79
CA CYS A 265 31.68 5.56 0.59
C CYS A 265 30.64 6.10 1.59
N GLY A 266 29.99 7.22 1.27
CA GLY A 266 28.90 7.75 2.08
C GLY A 266 27.75 6.76 2.24
N ASP A 267 27.41 6.04 1.18
CA ASP A 267 26.40 4.97 1.23
C ASP A 267 26.79 3.83 2.17
N GLU A 268 28.08 3.45 2.21
CA GLU A 268 28.57 2.43 3.14
C GLU A 268 28.57 2.92 4.58
N VAL A 269 28.92 4.20 4.80
CA VAL A 269 28.79 4.86 6.11
C VAL A 269 27.33 4.81 6.59
N LEU A 270 26.38 5.16 5.74
CA LEU A 270 24.95 5.11 6.08
C LEU A 270 24.47 3.69 6.44
N ARG A 271 24.91 2.67 5.71
CA ARG A 271 24.58 1.26 6.02
C ARG A 271 25.18 0.85 7.37
N THR A 272 26.43 1.18 7.61
CA THR A 272 27.14 0.82 8.84
C THR A 272 26.50 1.49 10.06
N VAL A 273 26.23 2.79 9.99
CA VAL A 273 25.55 3.54 11.05
C VAL A 273 24.14 2.99 11.30
N ALA A 274 23.37 2.71 10.26
CA ALA A 274 22.04 2.12 10.37
C ALA A 274 22.07 0.74 11.08
N ASN A 275 23.08 -0.09 10.77
CA ASN A 275 23.29 -1.38 11.43
C ASN A 275 23.66 -1.19 12.90
N ALA A 276 24.60 -0.27 13.22
CA ALA A 276 25.00 0.02 14.58
C ALA A 276 23.80 0.48 15.43
N VAL A 277 22.95 1.37 14.89
CA VAL A 277 21.71 1.80 15.56
C VAL A 277 20.79 0.60 15.78
N THR A 278 20.56 -0.21 14.75
CA THR A 278 19.63 -1.34 14.82
C THR A 278 20.08 -2.40 15.84
N CYS A 279 21.37 -2.67 15.97
CA CYS A 279 21.92 -3.58 16.96
C CYS A 279 21.76 -3.08 18.40
N ASN A 280 21.60 -1.80 18.61
CA ASN A 280 21.49 -1.15 19.91
C ASN A 280 20.05 -0.90 20.39
N VAL A 281 19.04 -1.22 19.60
CA VAL A 281 17.63 -1.05 19.92
C VAL A 281 16.92 -2.40 20.05
N LYS A 282 15.76 -2.43 20.71
CA LYS A 282 14.95 -3.62 20.91
C LYS A 282 13.95 -3.81 19.78
N LYS A 283 13.36 -5.01 19.69
CA LYS A 283 12.33 -5.36 18.70
C LYS A 283 11.09 -4.43 18.74
N ASN A 284 10.76 -3.88 19.90
CA ASN A 284 9.62 -2.99 20.07
C ASN A 284 9.94 -1.54 19.68
N ASP A 285 11.20 -1.19 19.56
CA ASP A 285 11.62 0.13 19.09
C ASP A 285 11.49 0.21 17.57
N SER A 286 11.46 1.41 17.05
CA SER A 286 11.38 1.62 15.61
C SER A 286 12.45 2.61 15.17
N VAL A 287 13.21 2.25 14.13
CA VAL A 287 14.29 3.07 13.56
C VAL A 287 13.90 3.49 12.16
N PHE A 288 13.96 4.79 11.87
CA PHE A 288 13.57 5.38 10.61
C PHE A 288 14.71 6.16 9.99
N ARG A 289 14.88 6.06 8.68
CA ARG A 289 15.66 7.05 7.93
C ARG A 289 14.78 8.26 7.68
N TRP A 290 15.10 9.38 8.35
CA TRP A 290 14.33 10.62 8.29
C TRP A 290 14.70 11.48 7.10
N GLY A 291 16.00 11.63 6.85
CA GLY A 291 16.58 12.44 5.79
C GLY A 291 17.74 11.74 5.09
N GLY A 292 18.62 12.52 4.47
CA GLY A 292 19.82 12.00 3.81
C GLY A 292 20.72 11.22 4.78
N GLU A 293 21.14 11.87 5.85
CA GLU A 293 22.05 11.35 6.90
C GLU A 293 21.38 11.29 8.28
N GLU A 294 20.07 11.59 8.36
CA GLU A 294 19.31 11.69 9.60
C GLU A 294 18.56 10.39 9.89
N ILE A 295 18.68 9.89 11.10
CA ILE A 295 17.99 8.71 11.62
C ILE A 295 17.14 9.12 12.82
N LEU A 296 15.88 8.69 12.82
CA LEU A 296 14.95 8.88 13.91
C LEU A 296 14.69 7.53 14.61
N ILE A 297 14.68 7.54 15.94
CA ILE A 297 14.45 6.35 16.75
C ILE A 297 13.27 6.61 17.68
N LEU A 298 12.19 5.83 17.54
CA LEU A 298 11.12 5.71 18.52
C LEU A 298 11.54 4.67 19.54
N PHE A 299 12.00 5.10 20.70
CA PHE A 299 12.56 4.26 21.75
C PHE A 299 11.54 4.05 22.87
N THR A 300 11.05 2.83 23.04
CA THR A 300 9.94 2.48 23.95
C THR A 300 10.42 2.25 25.39
N ALA A 301 10.96 3.29 26.02
CA ALA A 301 11.38 3.29 27.42
C ALA A 301 11.41 4.73 27.97
N ASP A 302 11.79 4.85 29.27
CA ASP A 302 12.01 6.12 29.96
C ASP A 302 13.26 6.86 29.45
N GLU A 303 13.38 8.12 29.84
CA GLU A 303 14.47 9.02 29.43
C GLU A 303 15.85 8.53 29.84
N GLU A 304 16.01 7.95 31.04
CA GLU A 304 17.29 7.44 31.51
C GLU A 304 17.82 6.32 30.61
N LYS A 305 16.94 5.37 30.24
CA LYS A 305 17.29 4.28 29.32
C LYS A 305 17.53 4.77 27.89
N ALA A 306 16.82 5.82 27.47
CA ALA A 306 17.03 6.42 26.17
C ALA A 306 18.40 7.11 26.09
N ILE A 307 18.81 7.82 27.11
CA ILE A 307 20.15 8.42 27.21
C ILE A 307 21.23 7.34 27.19
N ALA A 308 21.08 6.29 27.98
CA ALA A 308 22.03 5.18 28.02
C ALA A 308 22.13 4.45 26.65
N ALA A 309 21.01 4.30 25.92
CA ALA A 309 21.00 3.74 24.58
C ALA A 309 21.66 4.67 23.56
N GLY A 310 21.36 5.97 23.60
CA GLY A 310 21.99 6.99 22.77
C GLY A 310 23.50 7.03 22.92
N GLU A 311 24.00 7.02 24.17
CA GLU A 311 25.43 6.98 24.47
C GLU A 311 26.11 5.67 24.01
N ARG A 312 25.41 4.54 24.08
CA ARG A 312 25.93 3.27 23.55
C ARG A 312 26.04 3.33 22.03
N ILE A 313 24.99 3.80 21.32
CA ILE A 313 25.01 4.00 19.86
C ILE A 313 26.16 4.91 19.46
N ARG A 314 26.29 6.06 20.10
CA ARG A 314 27.32 7.04 19.83
C ARG A 314 28.73 6.44 19.95
N ARG A 315 29.00 5.73 21.06
CA ARG A 315 30.31 5.10 21.33
C ARG A 315 30.64 3.98 20.37
N ASP A 316 29.67 3.15 20.01
CA ASP A 316 29.87 2.06 19.06
C ASP A 316 30.25 2.62 17.68
N ILE A 317 29.57 3.68 17.23
CA ILE A 317 29.87 4.33 15.94
C ILE A 317 31.23 5.03 15.99
N GLU A 318 31.57 5.74 17.08
CA GLU A 318 32.86 6.40 17.26
C GLU A 318 34.04 5.41 17.27
N ARG A 319 33.84 4.25 17.89
CA ARG A 319 34.89 3.24 18.08
C ARG A 319 35.17 2.43 16.82
N ASP A 320 34.12 2.06 16.10
CA ASP A 320 34.18 1.07 15.02
C ASP A 320 34.22 1.77 13.66
N PRO A 321 35.38 1.83 12.96
CA PRO A 321 35.48 2.50 11.67
C PRO A 321 34.69 1.76 10.58
N VAL A 322 34.24 2.53 9.59
CA VAL A 322 33.64 1.98 8.38
C VAL A 322 34.74 1.51 7.43
N ASN A 323 34.78 0.21 7.17
CA ASN A 323 35.75 -0.39 6.24
C ASN A 323 35.27 -0.24 4.79
N TYR A 324 35.81 0.75 4.08
CA TYR A 324 35.47 0.99 2.69
C TYR A 324 36.44 0.25 1.75
N ARG A 325 35.91 -0.65 0.91
CA ARG A 325 36.65 -1.48 -0.07
C ARG A 325 37.79 -2.32 0.54
N ASN A 326 37.74 -2.61 1.84
CA ASN A 326 38.79 -3.30 2.61
C ASN A 326 40.18 -2.61 2.60
N GLU A 327 40.28 -1.35 2.18
CA GLU A 327 41.54 -0.60 2.03
C GLU A 327 41.56 0.69 2.86
N THR A 328 40.36 1.24 3.17
CA THR A 328 40.27 2.53 3.84
C THR A 328 39.35 2.46 5.05
N GLU A 329 39.86 2.80 6.21
CA GLU A 329 39.08 2.98 7.44
C GLU A 329 38.57 4.41 7.53
N VAL A 330 37.25 4.60 7.55
CA VAL A 330 36.60 5.90 7.65
C VAL A 330 35.96 6.03 9.03
N PHE A 331 36.44 6.96 9.84
CA PHE A 331 35.90 7.26 11.16
C PHE A 331 34.81 8.33 11.03
N VAL A 332 33.67 8.07 11.66
CA VAL A 332 32.55 9.01 11.74
C VAL A 332 32.05 9.07 13.18
N THR A 333 31.43 10.19 13.53
CA THR A 333 30.73 10.35 14.80
C THR A 333 29.27 10.71 14.54
N VAL A 334 28.46 10.67 15.59
CA VAL A 334 27.05 11.05 15.52
C VAL A 334 26.69 11.96 16.68
N THR A 335 25.80 12.89 16.39
CA THR A 335 25.15 13.72 17.41
C THR A 335 23.71 13.29 17.54
N ILE A 336 23.20 13.20 18.78
CA ILE A 336 21.86 12.69 19.08
C ILE A 336 21.12 13.65 20.00
N GLY A 337 19.93 14.11 19.58
CA GLY A 337 18.97 14.84 20.42
C GLY A 337 17.88 13.91 20.95
N ILE A 338 17.51 13.99 22.23
CA ILE A 338 16.51 13.13 22.87
C ILE A 338 15.35 13.96 23.42
N ALA A 339 14.12 13.63 22.98
CA ALA A 339 12.88 14.21 23.47
C ALA A 339 12.03 13.14 24.16
N PRO A 340 11.85 13.19 25.50
CA PRO A 340 10.94 12.30 26.20
C PRO A 340 9.47 12.69 25.95
N TYR A 341 8.60 11.70 25.76
CA TYR A 341 7.17 11.95 25.67
C TYR A 341 6.65 12.50 27.01
N ARG A 342 5.90 13.60 26.94
CA ARG A 342 5.16 14.17 28.06
C ARG A 342 3.68 14.15 27.71
N GLU A 343 2.84 13.93 28.73
CA GLU A 343 1.39 13.86 28.56
C GLU A 343 0.84 15.10 27.82
N GLY A 344 0.05 14.86 26.77
CA GLY A 344 -0.50 15.92 25.94
C GLY A 344 0.46 16.47 24.85
N ALA A 345 1.71 16.02 24.79
CA ALA A 345 2.63 16.45 23.75
C ALA A 345 2.20 15.92 22.36
N SER A 346 2.18 16.79 21.37
CA SER A 346 1.97 16.40 19.97
C SER A 346 3.25 15.79 19.38
N VAL A 347 3.09 14.98 18.31
CA VAL A 347 4.23 14.44 17.55
C VAL A 347 5.15 15.57 17.07
N GLN A 348 4.57 16.69 16.61
CA GLN A 348 5.35 17.83 16.14
C GLN A 348 6.20 18.44 17.26
N ALA A 349 5.62 18.63 18.44
CA ALA A 349 6.37 19.18 19.59
C ALA A 349 7.53 18.28 20.03
N LEU A 350 7.37 16.95 19.95
CA LEU A 350 8.46 15.99 20.21
C LEU A 350 9.56 16.08 19.15
N MET A 351 9.17 16.21 17.88
CA MET A 351 10.12 16.37 16.79
C MET A 351 10.94 17.66 16.95
N ASP A 352 10.25 18.77 17.25
CA ASP A 352 10.89 20.08 17.43
C ASP A 352 11.85 20.09 18.64
N ASP A 353 11.48 19.41 19.74
CA ASP A 353 12.34 19.28 20.93
C ASP A 353 13.58 18.43 20.63
N ALA A 354 13.44 17.29 19.94
CA ALA A 354 14.57 16.45 19.57
C ALA A 354 15.52 17.17 18.59
N ASP A 355 14.97 17.90 17.62
CA ASP A 355 15.74 18.66 16.62
C ASP A 355 16.51 19.82 17.27
N ALA A 356 15.87 20.58 18.16
CA ALA A 356 16.54 21.66 18.90
C ALA A 356 17.75 21.16 19.70
N LYS A 357 17.63 19.98 20.33
CA LYS A 357 18.71 19.34 21.09
C LYS A 357 19.82 18.81 20.18
N LEU A 358 19.46 18.20 19.05
CA LEU A 358 20.41 17.78 18.02
C LEU A 358 21.19 18.98 17.49
N TYR A 359 20.50 20.05 17.13
CA TYR A 359 21.09 21.29 16.63
C TYR A 359 22.08 21.92 17.65
N TRP A 360 21.65 21.97 18.93
CA TRP A 360 22.52 22.44 19.99
C TRP A 360 23.82 21.61 20.09
N GLY A 361 23.67 20.27 20.07
CA GLY A 361 24.81 19.34 20.12
C GLY A 361 25.77 19.52 18.96
N LYS A 362 25.26 19.73 17.76
CA LYS A 362 26.05 20.01 16.55
C LYS A 362 26.87 21.30 16.66
N ARG A 363 26.31 22.35 17.27
CA ARG A 363 27.01 23.62 17.47
C ARG A 363 28.01 23.60 18.62
N HIS A 364 27.89 22.69 19.55
CA HIS A 364 28.74 22.62 20.74
C HIS A 364 29.75 21.49 20.71
N GLY A 365 30.26 21.13 19.53
CA GLY A 365 31.39 20.22 19.37
C GLY A 365 31.05 18.84 18.88
N LYS A 366 29.79 18.59 18.49
CA LYS A 366 29.35 17.30 17.89
C LYS A 366 29.62 16.08 18.79
N ASN A 367 29.50 14.87 18.28
CA ASN A 367 29.82 13.60 18.94
C ASN A 367 29.27 13.51 20.38
N ARG A 368 28.01 13.75 20.56
CA ARG A 368 27.33 13.78 21.87
C ARG A 368 25.85 13.42 21.84
N VAL A 369 25.36 13.10 23.02
CA VAL A 369 23.93 12.92 23.29
C VAL A 369 23.45 14.13 24.09
N VAL A 370 22.35 14.75 23.68
CA VAL A 370 21.73 15.90 24.32
C VAL A 370 20.29 15.56 24.70
N SER A 371 19.99 15.50 26.00
CA SER A 371 18.63 15.28 26.52
C SER A 371 18.01 16.54 27.14
N VAL A 372 18.86 17.48 27.57
CA VAL A 372 18.45 18.75 28.20
C VAL A 372 19.24 19.89 27.56
N LEU A 373 18.54 20.93 27.15
CA LEU A 373 19.19 22.18 26.74
C LEU A 373 19.62 22.93 28.01
N PRO A 374 20.86 23.41 28.09
CA PRO A 374 21.28 24.30 29.19
C PRO A 374 20.46 25.60 29.18
N ASP A 375 20.12 26.12 30.32
CA ASP A 375 19.55 27.45 30.50
C ASP A 375 20.62 28.55 30.19
N GLU A 376 21.07 28.67 28.97
CA GLU A 376 21.95 29.72 28.53
C GLU A 376 21.18 30.88 27.90
N PRO A 377 21.48 32.16 28.31
CA PRO A 377 20.99 33.32 27.57
C PRO A 377 21.61 33.33 26.16
N GLU A 378 20.79 33.60 25.16
CA GLU A 378 21.18 33.77 23.76
C GLU A 378 22.30 34.85 23.60
N ASN A 379 23.55 34.45 23.63
CA ASN A 379 24.68 35.25 23.20
C ASN A 379 25.58 34.43 22.27
N VAL A 380 25.07 34.17 21.05
CA VAL A 380 25.93 33.70 19.97
C VAL A 380 25.99 34.80 18.92
N PRO A 381 27.19 35.33 18.60
CA PRO A 381 27.32 36.30 17.52
C PRO A 381 26.89 35.66 16.21
N ALA A 382 26.05 36.35 15.46
CA ALA A 382 25.74 35.99 14.06
C ALA A 382 27.06 36.01 13.29
N GLU A 383 27.63 34.84 12.99
CA GLU A 383 28.66 34.75 11.96
C GLU A 383 28.00 34.99 10.61
N THR A 384 28.44 36.05 10.01
CA THR A 384 28.19 36.55 8.67
C THR A 384 28.31 35.47 7.62
N ALA A 385 27.34 35.52 6.68
CA ALA A 385 27.08 34.74 5.49
C ALA A 385 28.23 34.19 4.69
#